data_4b16a3401d58e002dd99d411d249028a
#
_entry.id   4b16a3401d58e002dd99d411d249028a
#
_cell.length_a   1.000
_cell.length_b   1.000
_cell.length_c   1.000
_cell.angle_alpha   90.00
_cell.angle_beta   90.00
_cell.angle_gamma   90.00
#
_symmetry.space_group_name_H-M   'P 1'
#
loop_
_entity.id
_entity.type
_entity.pdbx_description
1 polymer ?
#
loop_
_entity_poly.entity_id
_entity_poly.type
_entity_poly.pdbx_seq_one_letter_code
_entity_poly.pdbx_strand_id
1 'polypeptide(L)'
;MAAALFARRTEGQVDLPRIASVGLGEAGRRPPDGVLEVMARRGIDLSGHQSTTINAPLVAEAGLVIGMSLRHVQEAMLLAPTSWQRIFRLKELEQRGEYVGPRLPGQDIGTWVRAAQGDRERDSLANFSPGEDVVDPYGGPFAGYEASADELDDLTGRLAALLWPPRGAR
;
A
#
# COMPACT_ATOMS: atom_id res chain seq x y z
N MET A 1 -7.26 6.20 -1.47
CA MET A 1 -6.29 6.84 -2.38
C MET A 1 -5.20 5.85 -2.83
N ALA A 2 -4.34 5.34 -1.97
CA ALA A 2 -3.17 4.49 -2.33
C ALA A 2 -3.49 3.35 -3.32
N ALA A 3 -4.49 2.51 -3.04
CA ALA A 3 -4.85 1.40 -3.92
C ALA A 3 -5.26 1.84 -5.34
N ALA A 4 -5.98 2.97 -5.46
CA ALA A 4 -6.39 3.50 -6.75
C ALA A 4 -5.22 4.12 -7.54
N LEU A 5 -4.30 4.81 -6.85
CA LEU A 5 -3.07 5.32 -7.46
C LEU A 5 -2.18 4.17 -7.93
N PHE A 6 -1.98 3.16 -7.09
CA PHE A 6 -1.21 1.98 -7.45
C PHE A 6 -1.83 1.21 -8.62
N ALA A 7 -3.17 1.02 -8.62
CA ALA A 7 -3.87 0.37 -9.73
C ALA A 7 -3.65 1.12 -11.06
N ARG A 8 -3.73 2.45 -11.05
CA ARG A 8 -3.43 3.26 -12.24
C ARG A 8 -1.99 3.12 -12.70
N ARG A 9 -1.02 3.11 -11.78
CA ARG A 9 0.41 2.95 -12.09
C ARG A 9 0.76 1.58 -12.67
N THR A 10 -0.06 0.58 -12.37
CA THR A 10 0.16 -0.81 -12.79
C THR A 10 -0.80 -1.27 -13.88
N GLU A 11 -1.59 -0.36 -14.44
CA GLU A 11 -2.53 -0.66 -15.53
C GLU A 11 -1.79 -1.25 -16.74
N GLY A 12 -2.32 -2.35 -17.28
CA GLY A 12 -1.72 -3.04 -18.43
C GLY A 12 -0.51 -3.92 -18.10
N GLN A 13 -0.11 -4.03 -16.84
CA GLN A 13 0.96 -4.94 -16.44
C GLN A 13 0.51 -6.40 -16.51
N VAL A 14 1.41 -7.28 -16.96
CA VAL A 14 1.20 -8.73 -16.96
C VAL A 14 1.36 -9.26 -15.53
N ASP A 15 0.57 -10.27 -15.17
CA ASP A 15 0.59 -10.90 -13.83
C ASP A 15 0.23 -9.95 -12.67
N LEU A 16 -0.62 -8.95 -12.96
CA LEU A 16 -1.10 -8.04 -11.93
C LEU A 16 -2.03 -8.80 -10.96
N PRO A 17 -1.70 -8.85 -9.65
CA PRO A 17 -2.60 -9.42 -8.66
C PRO A 17 -3.83 -8.54 -8.45
N ARG A 18 -4.88 -9.09 -7.88
CA ARG A 18 -6.03 -8.30 -7.45
C ARG A 18 -5.59 -7.28 -6.42
N ILE A 19 -5.83 -6.01 -6.70
CA ILE A 19 -5.62 -4.91 -5.76
C ILE A 19 -6.93 -4.63 -5.04
N ALA A 20 -6.90 -4.58 -3.71
CA ALA A 20 -8.03 -4.24 -2.86
C ALA A 20 -7.63 -3.22 -1.81
N SER A 21 -8.59 -2.48 -1.28
CA SER A 21 -8.39 -1.60 -0.12
C SER A 21 -9.31 -1.99 1.01
N VAL A 22 -8.78 -1.97 2.21
CA VAL A 22 -9.52 -2.20 3.46
C VAL A 22 -9.12 -1.14 4.48
N GLY A 23 -9.95 -0.91 5.48
CA GLY A 23 -9.69 0.06 6.52
C GLY A 23 -10.12 -0.44 7.90
N LEU A 24 -9.76 0.31 8.95
CA LEU A 24 -10.10 0.01 10.34
C LEU A 24 -11.52 0.50 10.73
N GLY A 25 -12.13 1.31 9.89
CA GLY A 25 -13.47 1.84 10.11
C GLY A 25 -14.59 0.93 9.61
N GLU A 26 -15.82 1.41 9.73
CA GLU A 26 -17.01 0.71 9.26
C GLU A 26 -17.03 0.54 7.74
N ALA A 27 -17.57 -0.59 7.29
CA ALA A 27 -17.81 -0.85 5.87
C ALA A 27 -18.94 0.02 5.29
N GLY A 28 -18.97 0.16 3.96
CA GLY A 28 -20.05 0.84 3.23
C GLY A 28 -19.98 2.38 3.29
N ARG A 29 -18.93 2.96 3.86
CA ARG A 29 -18.77 4.42 3.91
C ARG A 29 -18.18 4.94 2.61
N ARG A 30 -18.73 6.04 2.14
CA ARG A 30 -18.21 6.81 1.00
C ARG A 30 -16.92 7.54 1.40
N PRO A 31 -15.95 7.73 0.47
CA PRO A 31 -14.78 8.57 0.73
C PRO A 31 -15.18 10.01 1.10
N PRO A 32 -14.41 10.69 1.96
CA PRO A 32 -14.58 12.12 2.24
C PRO A 32 -14.50 12.96 0.96
N ASP A 33 -15.22 14.09 0.93
CA ASP A 33 -15.25 14.97 -0.24
C ASP A 33 -13.84 15.44 -0.66
N GLY A 34 -12.95 15.73 0.32
CA GLY A 34 -11.55 16.08 0.02
C GLY A 34 -10.79 14.96 -0.71
N VAL A 35 -11.09 13.68 -0.41
CA VAL A 35 -10.52 12.54 -1.15
C VAL A 35 -11.12 12.48 -2.57
N LEU A 36 -12.44 12.65 -2.71
CA LEU A 36 -13.08 12.62 -4.02
C LEU A 36 -12.54 13.72 -4.93
N GLU A 37 -12.41 14.93 -4.42
CA GLU A 37 -11.91 16.07 -5.17
C GLU A 37 -10.44 15.90 -5.56
N VAL A 38 -9.56 15.56 -4.64
CA VAL A 38 -8.13 15.42 -4.92
C VAL A 38 -7.83 14.28 -5.90
N MET A 39 -8.63 13.19 -5.87
CA MET A 39 -8.47 12.07 -6.79
C MET A 39 -9.09 12.37 -8.17
N ALA A 40 -10.21 13.08 -8.22
CA ALA A 40 -10.81 13.56 -9.48
C ALA A 40 -9.86 14.49 -10.24
N ARG A 41 -9.16 15.42 -9.56
CA ARG A 41 -8.12 16.27 -10.15
C ARG A 41 -6.96 15.47 -10.79
N ARG A 42 -6.76 14.24 -10.32
CA ARG A 42 -5.77 13.28 -10.86
C ARG A 42 -6.36 12.30 -11.88
N GLY A 43 -7.62 12.52 -12.31
CA GLY A 43 -8.32 11.67 -13.28
C GLY A 43 -8.75 10.31 -12.72
N ILE A 44 -8.88 10.17 -11.40
CA ILE A 44 -9.32 8.94 -10.73
C ILE A 44 -10.69 9.19 -10.08
N ASP A 45 -11.73 8.53 -10.59
CA ASP A 45 -13.06 8.59 -10.00
C ASP A 45 -13.20 7.57 -8.86
N LEU A 46 -13.47 8.07 -7.65
CA LEU A 46 -13.78 7.27 -6.46
C LEU A 46 -15.24 7.42 -5.99
N SER A 47 -16.12 8.01 -6.80
CA SER A 47 -17.51 8.26 -6.41
C SER A 47 -18.28 6.97 -6.08
N GLY A 48 -17.98 5.87 -6.76
CA GLY A 48 -18.57 4.56 -6.53
C GLY A 48 -17.84 3.72 -5.46
N HIS A 49 -16.74 4.23 -4.87
CA HIS A 49 -16.00 3.47 -3.87
C HIS A 49 -16.73 3.43 -2.53
N GLN A 50 -16.74 2.27 -1.90
CA GLN A 50 -17.20 2.06 -0.53
C GLN A 50 -16.12 1.38 0.31
N SER A 51 -15.99 1.81 1.56
CA SER A 51 -15.03 1.21 2.51
C SER A 51 -15.37 -0.25 2.79
N THR A 52 -14.33 -1.05 2.97
CA THR A 52 -14.41 -2.43 3.44
C THR A 52 -13.64 -2.53 4.75
N THR A 53 -14.25 -3.10 5.78
CA THR A 53 -13.56 -3.32 7.06
C THR A 53 -12.57 -4.47 6.94
N ILE A 54 -11.36 -4.28 7.45
CA ILE A 54 -10.34 -5.33 7.53
C ILE A 54 -10.84 -6.51 8.36
N ASN A 55 -10.50 -7.72 7.96
CA ASN A 55 -10.81 -8.95 8.70
C ASN A 55 -9.73 -10.02 8.48
N ALA A 56 -9.75 -11.05 9.33
CA ALA A 56 -8.72 -12.10 9.30
C ALA A 56 -8.64 -12.84 7.95
N PRO A 57 -9.73 -13.26 7.29
CA PRO A 57 -9.66 -13.90 5.98
C PRO A 57 -8.97 -13.04 4.92
N LEU A 58 -9.32 -11.75 4.80
CA LEU A 58 -8.73 -10.84 3.83
C LEU A 58 -7.21 -10.70 4.03
N VAL A 59 -6.76 -10.60 5.29
CA VAL A 59 -5.31 -10.51 5.59
C VAL A 59 -4.61 -11.84 5.33
N ALA A 60 -5.22 -12.96 5.71
CA ALA A 60 -4.63 -14.29 5.56
C ALA A 60 -4.48 -14.72 4.09
N GLU A 61 -5.41 -14.32 3.21
CA GLU A 61 -5.40 -14.65 1.78
C GLU A 61 -4.53 -13.71 0.94
N ALA A 62 -4.24 -12.49 1.45
CA ALA A 62 -3.44 -11.52 0.71
C ALA A 62 -1.98 -11.99 0.56
N GLY A 63 -1.44 -11.94 -0.66
CA GLY A 63 -0.02 -12.20 -0.94
C GLY A 63 0.90 -11.08 -0.43
N LEU A 64 0.37 -9.87 -0.26
CA LEU A 64 1.04 -8.69 0.29
C LEU A 64 0.01 -7.78 0.93
N VAL A 65 0.29 -7.32 2.15
CA VAL A 65 -0.53 -6.34 2.89
C VAL A 65 0.31 -5.10 3.14
N ILE A 66 -0.22 -3.94 2.75
CA ILE A 66 0.46 -2.66 2.88
C ILE A 66 -0.39 -1.73 3.75
N GLY A 67 0.15 -1.38 4.92
CA GLY A 67 -0.45 -0.40 5.82
C GLY A 67 0.12 1.00 5.57
N MET A 68 -0.71 2.03 5.72
CA MET A 68 -0.26 3.42 5.62
C MET A 68 0.38 3.90 6.93
N SER A 69 0.16 3.19 8.03
CA SER A 69 0.69 3.52 9.35
C SER A 69 0.99 2.28 10.18
N LEU A 70 1.74 2.46 11.27
CA LEU A 70 2.02 1.42 12.26
C LEU A 70 0.73 0.77 12.78
N ARG A 71 -0.31 1.56 13.04
CA ARG A 71 -1.60 1.06 13.51
C ARG A 71 -2.22 0.06 12.52
N HIS A 72 -2.14 0.32 11.22
CA HIS A 72 -2.66 -0.60 10.21
C HIS A 72 -1.91 -1.94 10.20
N VAL A 73 -0.59 -1.90 10.35
CA VAL A 73 0.26 -3.10 10.44
C VAL A 73 -0.05 -3.91 11.69
N GLN A 74 -0.16 -3.24 12.84
CA GLN A 74 -0.49 -3.89 14.11
C GLN A 74 -1.85 -4.60 14.05
N GLU A 75 -2.88 -3.93 13.51
CA GLU A 75 -4.21 -4.54 13.37
C GLU A 75 -4.18 -5.74 12.41
N ALA A 76 -3.50 -5.64 11.28
CA ALA A 76 -3.34 -6.77 10.36
C ALA A 76 -2.61 -7.95 11.02
N MET A 77 -1.59 -7.68 11.84
CA MET A 77 -0.87 -8.72 12.59
C MET A 77 -1.72 -9.38 13.68
N LEU A 78 -2.60 -8.61 14.35
CA LEU A 78 -3.53 -9.16 15.33
C LEU A 78 -4.54 -10.10 14.66
N LEU A 79 -5.05 -9.73 13.49
CA LEU A 79 -6.02 -10.52 12.72
C LEU A 79 -5.42 -11.78 12.09
N ALA A 80 -4.18 -11.74 11.63
CA ALA A 80 -3.49 -12.86 10.99
C ALA A 80 -2.00 -12.91 11.38
N PRO A 81 -1.67 -13.39 12.61
CA PRO A 81 -0.32 -13.36 13.14
C PRO A 81 0.73 -14.11 12.31
N THR A 82 0.32 -15.14 11.57
CA THR A 82 1.21 -15.93 10.70
C THR A 82 1.55 -15.25 9.38
N SER A 83 0.88 -14.12 9.08
CA SER A 83 1.07 -13.37 7.82
C SER A 83 2.12 -12.25 7.92
N TRP A 84 2.76 -12.08 9.06
CA TRP A 84 3.63 -10.94 9.38
C TRP A 84 4.75 -10.70 8.35
N GLN A 85 5.30 -11.75 7.73
CA GLN A 85 6.38 -11.64 6.76
C GLN A 85 5.98 -10.91 5.46
N ARG A 86 4.66 -10.79 5.21
CA ARG A 86 4.11 -10.10 4.03
C ARG A 86 3.26 -8.88 4.38
N ILE A 87 3.35 -8.41 5.64
CA ILE A 87 2.70 -7.19 6.11
C ILE A 87 3.76 -6.11 6.29
N PHE A 88 3.61 -4.96 5.63
CA PHE A 88 4.58 -3.86 5.64
C PHE A 88 3.87 -2.51 5.79
N ARG A 89 4.59 -1.50 6.28
CA ARG A 89 4.24 -0.11 5.98
C ARG A 89 4.67 0.24 4.55
N LEU A 90 3.96 1.16 3.91
CA LEU A 90 4.24 1.53 2.52
C LEU A 90 5.67 2.05 2.33
N LYS A 91 6.11 2.98 3.18
CA LYS A 91 7.47 3.54 3.13
C LYS A 91 8.55 2.50 3.46
N GLU A 92 8.27 1.63 4.41
CA GLU A 92 9.18 0.51 4.74
C GLU A 92 9.36 -0.43 3.55
N LEU A 93 8.25 -0.84 2.91
CA LEU A 93 8.32 -1.75 1.76
C LEU A 93 9.07 -1.12 0.59
N GLU A 94 8.82 0.15 0.34
CA GLU A 94 9.50 0.90 -0.72
C GLU A 94 11.01 0.96 -0.46
N GLN A 95 11.44 1.38 0.73
CA GLN A 95 12.85 1.44 1.11
C GLN A 95 13.55 0.07 1.04
N ARG A 96 12.90 -1.00 1.53
CA ARG A 96 13.42 -2.36 1.44
C ARG A 96 13.47 -2.85 0.00
N GLY A 97 12.48 -2.47 -0.80
CA GLY A 97 12.44 -2.75 -2.23
C GLY A 97 13.58 -2.08 -2.99
N GLU A 98 13.93 -0.84 -2.67
CA GLU A 98 15.10 -0.16 -3.23
C GLU A 98 16.40 -0.90 -2.90
N TYR A 99 16.54 -1.39 -1.66
CA TYR A 99 17.72 -2.17 -1.24
C TYR A 99 17.83 -3.52 -1.98
N VAL A 100 16.72 -4.22 -2.15
CA VAL A 100 16.67 -5.52 -2.86
C VAL A 100 16.83 -5.33 -4.38
N GLY A 101 16.39 -4.19 -4.89
CA GLY A 101 16.32 -3.88 -6.31
C GLY A 101 15.04 -4.34 -7.00
N PRO A 102 14.87 -3.99 -8.27
CA PRO A 102 13.69 -4.34 -9.04
C PRO A 102 13.48 -5.85 -9.19
N ARG A 103 12.21 -6.27 -9.25
CA ARG A 103 11.82 -7.64 -9.54
C ARG A 103 12.37 -8.10 -10.88
N LEU A 104 13.00 -9.27 -10.89
CA LEU A 104 13.60 -9.83 -12.10
C LEU A 104 12.53 -10.33 -13.09
N PRO A 105 12.79 -10.34 -14.38
CA PRO A 105 11.92 -10.95 -15.38
C PRO A 105 11.60 -12.41 -15.03
N GLY A 106 10.30 -12.74 -14.98
CA GLY A 106 9.83 -14.10 -14.62
C GLY A 106 9.85 -14.42 -13.12
N GLN A 107 10.35 -13.55 -12.27
CA GLN A 107 10.26 -13.71 -10.82
C GLN A 107 8.82 -13.46 -10.37
N ASP A 108 8.23 -14.34 -9.56
CA ASP A 108 6.93 -14.10 -8.95
C ASP A 108 7.02 -13.02 -7.85
N ILE A 109 5.90 -12.29 -7.63
CA ILE A 109 5.83 -11.21 -6.66
C ILE A 109 6.12 -11.71 -5.23
N GLY A 110 5.63 -12.90 -4.87
CA GLY A 110 5.85 -13.48 -3.54
C GLY A 110 7.33 -13.73 -3.27
N THR A 111 8.11 -14.13 -4.28
CA THR A 111 9.57 -14.28 -4.16
C THR A 111 10.26 -12.93 -3.93
N TRP A 112 9.84 -11.87 -4.63
CA TRP A 112 10.34 -10.52 -4.39
C TRP A 112 9.98 -10.00 -3.00
N VAL A 113 8.73 -10.21 -2.56
CA VAL A 113 8.27 -9.86 -1.20
C VAL A 113 9.08 -10.58 -0.13
N ARG A 114 9.39 -11.87 -0.31
CA ARG A 114 10.28 -12.60 0.62
C ARG A 114 11.70 -12.02 0.66
N ALA A 115 12.23 -11.57 -0.47
CA ALA A 115 13.52 -10.88 -0.50
C ALA A 115 13.45 -9.52 0.24
N ALA A 116 12.40 -8.74 0.04
CA ALA A 116 12.17 -7.49 0.76
C ALA A 116 11.93 -7.69 2.27
N GLN A 117 11.35 -8.84 2.66
CA GLN A 117 11.24 -9.23 4.06
C GLN A 117 12.63 -9.40 4.69
N GLY A 118 13.56 -10.08 4.00
CA GLY A 118 14.96 -10.20 4.43
C GLY A 118 15.11 -10.66 5.89
N ASP A 119 15.82 -9.87 6.66
CA ASP A 119 16.15 -10.07 8.07
C ASP A 119 15.17 -9.44 9.07
N ARG A 120 13.99 -8.97 8.59
CA ARG A 120 12.97 -8.39 9.50
C ARG A 120 12.59 -9.38 10.59
N GLU A 121 12.56 -8.90 11.80
CA GLU A 121 12.04 -9.64 12.94
C GLU A 121 10.59 -9.21 13.22
N ARG A 122 9.77 -10.15 13.68
CA ARG A 122 8.37 -9.88 14.01
C ARG A 122 8.21 -8.75 15.01
N ASP A 123 9.07 -8.71 16.02
CA ASP A 123 8.99 -7.71 17.09
C ASP A 123 9.36 -6.31 16.62
N SER A 124 10.15 -6.17 15.55
CA SER A 124 10.46 -4.87 14.96
C SER A 124 9.25 -4.16 14.35
N LEU A 125 8.22 -4.92 13.95
CA LEU A 125 6.98 -4.40 13.39
C LEU A 125 6.10 -3.68 14.43
N ALA A 126 6.33 -3.89 15.71
CA ALA A 126 5.64 -3.19 16.79
C ALA A 126 6.31 -1.83 17.12
N ASN A 127 7.51 -1.60 16.62
CA ASN A 127 8.29 -0.41 16.97
C ASN A 127 7.86 0.82 16.16
N PHE A 128 7.67 1.91 16.87
CA PHE A 128 7.44 3.20 16.24
C PHE A 128 8.76 3.70 15.61
N SER A 129 8.72 3.99 14.31
CA SER A 129 9.80 4.68 13.59
C SER A 129 9.26 6.00 13.06
N PRO A 130 9.78 7.13 13.51
CA PRO A 130 9.35 8.43 13.01
C PRO A 130 9.49 8.53 11.49
N GLY A 131 8.47 9.09 10.82
CA GLY A 131 8.49 9.35 9.38
C GLY A 131 8.09 8.17 8.49
N GLU A 132 7.90 6.96 9.03
CA GLU A 132 7.48 5.81 8.23
C GLU A 132 5.95 5.73 7.97
N ASP A 133 5.16 6.49 8.70
CA ASP A 133 3.72 6.59 8.47
C ASP A 133 3.42 7.63 7.37
N VAL A 134 2.42 7.34 6.55
CA VAL A 134 1.79 8.35 5.69
C VAL A 134 0.79 9.13 6.53
N VAL A 135 0.85 10.45 6.47
CA VAL A 135 -0.03 11.32 7.26
C VAL A 135 -1.48 11.16 6.79
N ASP A 136 -2.39 10.87 7.73
CA ASP A 136 -3.83 10.77 7.43
C ASP A 136 -4.43 12.19 7.36
N PRO A 137 -4.95 12.64 6.20
CA PRO A 137 -5.54 13.97 6.04
C PRO A 137 -6.97 14.06 6.57
N TYR A 138 -7.56 12.98 7.08
CA TYR A 138 -8.97 12.91 7.45
C TYR A 138 -9.36 14.00 8.45
N GLY A 139 -10.40 14.77 8.11
CA GLY A 139 -10.88 15.88 8.93
C GLY A 139 -10.02 17.13 8.91
N GLY A 140 -8.91 17.12 8.18
CA GLY A 140 -8.02 18.27 8.00
C GLY A 140 -8.41 19.17 6.80
N PRO A 141 -7.62 20.23 6.57
CA PRO A 141 -7.82 21.13 5.44
C PRO A 141 -7.51 20.43 4.10
N PHE A 142 -8.05 20.97 3.00
CA PHE A 142 -7.88 20.39 1.65
C PHE A 142 -6.40 20.23 1.26
N ALA A 143 -5.53 21.15 1.62
CA ALA A 143 -4.08 21.04 1.38
C ALA A 143 -3.47 19.76 1.99
N GLY A 144 -4.01 19.24 3.09
CA GLY A 144 -3.59 17.95 3.67
C GLY A 144 -3.94 16.78 2.76
N TYR A 145 -5.10 16.82 2.10
CA TYR A 145 -5.48 15.77 1.11
C TYR A 145 -4.59 15.83 -0.13
N GLU A 146 -4.23 17.04 -0.59
CA GLU A 146 -3.30 17.21 -1.71
C GLU A 146 -1.91 16.64 -1.36
N ALA A 147 -1.34 17.05 -0.23
CA ALA A 147 -0.03 16.57 0.23
C ALA A 147 0.01 15.04 0.41
N SER A 148 -1.02 14.45 1.03
CA SER A 148 -1.12 13.00 1.19
C SER A 148 -1.26 12.28 -0.16
N ALA A 149 -2.03 12.84 -1.10
CA ALA A 149 -2.19 12.25 -2.42
C ALA A 149 -0.89 12.32 -3.25
N ASP A 150 -0.12 13.42 -3.16
CA ASP A 150 1.18 13.57 -3.81
C ASP A 150 2.19 12.57 -3.25
N GLU A 151 2.28 12.44 -1.93
CA GLU A 151 3.15 11.47 -1.27
C GLU A 151 2.79 10.03 -1.67
N LEU A 152 1.49 9.70 -1.68
CA LEU A 152 1.02 8.38 -2.09
C LEU A 152 1.26 8.10 -3.58
N ASP A 153 1.12 9.09 -4.45
CA ASP A 153 1.39 8.90 -5.89
C ASP A 153 2.87 8.64 -6.15
N ASP A 154 3.77 9.35 -5.46
CA ASP A 154 5.21 9.12 -5.51
C ASP A 154 5.58 7.72 -5.00
N LEU A 155 5.18 7.37 -3.77
CA LEU A 155 5.49 6.08 -3.15
C LEU A 155 4.93 4.88 -3.94
N THR A 156 3.68 4.98 -4.40
CA THR A 156 3.08 3.91 -5.21
C THR A 156 3.71 3.81 -6.59
N GLY A 157 4.14 4.92 -7.15
CA GLY A 157 4.87 4.96 -8.43
C GLY A 157 6.23 4.27 -8.32
N ARG A 158 7.01 4.56 -7.27
CA ARG A 158 8.30 3.90 -7.01
C ARG A 158 8.12 2.41 -6.73
N LEU A 159 7.14 2.03 -5.91
CA LEU A 159 6.85 0.62 -5.67
C LEU A 159 6.40 -0.12 -6.95
N ALA A 160 5.59 0.52 -7.78
CA ALA A 160 5.20 -0.06 -9.08
C ALA A 160 6.41 -0.27 -9.99
N ALA A 161 7.35 0.67 -10.04
CA ALA A 161 8.59 0.55 -10.83
C ALA A 161 9.51 -0.57 -10.32
N LEU A 162 9.52 -0.83 -9.00
CA LEU A 162 10.24 -1.97 -8.42
C LEU A 162 9.59 -3.31 -8.78
N LEU A 163 8.27 -3.40 -8.76
CA LEU A 163 7.55 -4.64 -9.03
C LEU A 163 7.38 -4.93 -10.53
N TRP A 164 7.25 -3.89 -11.35
CA TRP A 164 7.15 -3.97 -12.82
C TRP A 164 8.14 -2.99 -13.47
N PRO A 165 9.44 -3.28 -13.41
CA PRO A 165 10.45 -2.40 -13.99
C PRO A 165 10.23 -2.23 -15.50
N PRO A 166 10.49 -1.03 -16.05
CA PRO A 166 10.43 -0.81 -17.50
C PRO A 166 11.32 -1.82 -18.25
N ARG A 167 10.80 -2.38 -19.33
CA ARG A 167 11.58 -3.31 -20.18
C ARG A 167 12.79 -2.57 -20.75
N GLY A 168 13.99 -2.93 -20.32
CA GLY A 168 15.24 -2.37 -20.82
C GLY A 168 16.06 -1.54 -19.82
N ALA A 169 15.63 -1.38 -18.56
CA ALA A 169 16.47 -0.83 -17.50
C ALA A 169 17.47 -1.92 -17.04
N ARG A 170 18.68 -1.92 -17.63
CA ARG A 170 19.88 -2.64 -17.17
C ARG A 170 20.96 -1.64 -16.85
#